data_f2c1bca04495abdce100886fd2fdfada
#
_entry.id   f2c1bca04495abdce100886fd2fdfada
#
_cell.length_a   1.000
_cell.length_b   1.000
_cell.length_c   1.000
_cell.angle_alpha   90.00
_cell.angle_beta   90.00
_cell.angle_gamma   90.00
#
_symmetry.space_group_name_H-M   'P 1'
#
loop_
_entity.id
_entity.type
_entity.pdbx_description
1 polymer ?
#
loop_
_entity_poly.entity_id
_entity_poly.type
_entity_poly.pdbx_seq_one_letter_code
_entity_poly.pdbx_strand_id
1 'polypeptide(L)'
;MKVKKSLFSLLVVAAATLTGCGETTSVGGTSNKPTSETPSSETTTSTISLPSGDGETLAMSIQYQKEGTRMKYPAETASDKKVSYPYTHAGKTYNAGDWKPTWKTLQENLKFTINDVTDDSQTKIADAFKTWQTKQFKGVNIAQGSSSDIIAEGTKSGTILDLSKYLDIMPDFKAFLDENPAIRAFISDANGAIYYAPYFDGFNDIERMLMLRQDWVKTLLDGDANTLTGATPITKSYTAFYPEAETKEITVVKADGSGTEVVKKVKTANVITIQNDTNFSAKALVKALQDHIDATYKKADGTKYFTKRSDLFVGQNACYDVDELVALFRCVRAASVDLAGAGKVIVPLFPRAETNDRTADLWRFTQFFGVRGGESRNGYLYVNSQGEIVDARGTTEMKLALKKMNEMYKEGLIYQDFTTKWGSNSEFRKPLLTGKESALGFALYDYNQTSTILNDSCDALKGYGDNEAKFVSVLPAVAKWNGSDDYSFFTESWRSVKTEGWFITAETAKDEKKLSKALEVFN
;
A
#
# COMPACT_ATOMS: atom_id res chain seq x y z
N MET A 1 34.63 -21.12 6.02
CA MET A 1 33.63 -20.78 7.06
C MET A 1 32.26 -21.08 6.45
N LYS A 2 31.56 -22.10 6.93
CA LYS A 2 30.31 -22.61 6.32
C LYS A 2 29.15 -21.77 6.82
N VAL A 3 28.41 -21.12 5.91
CA VAL A 3 27.17 -20.40 6.22
C VAL A 3 26.03 -21.43 6.27
N LYS A 4 25.39 -21.56 7.43
CA LYS A 4 24.20 -22.39 7.63
C LYS A 4 22.97 -21.68 7.03
N LYS A 5 22.27 -22.36 6.14
CA LYS A 5 20.94 -21.99 5.67
C LYS A 5 19.94 -22.24 6.79
N SER A 6 19.22 -21.20 7.21
CA SER A 6 18.11 -21.32 8.14
C SER A 6 16.82 -21.56 7.34
N LEU A 7 16.16 -22.67 7.59
CA LEU A 7 14.84 -23.00 7.05
C LEU A 7 13.78 -22.16 7.79
N PHE A 8 12.97 -21.46 7.05
CA PHE A 8 11.71 -20.94 7.56
C PHE A 8 10.65 -22.04 7.51
N SER A 9 10.06 -22.34 8.66
CA SER A 9 9.02 -23.35 8.80
C SER A 9 7.68 -22.81 8.32
N LEU A 10 7.09 -23.49 7.34
CA LEU A 10 5.72 -23.30 6.87
C LEU A 10 4.71 -23.68 7.96
N LEU A 11 3.76 -22.81 8.20
CA LEU A 11 2.55 -23.15 8.96
C LEU A 11 1.58 -23.87 8.00
N VAL A 12 1.34 -25.14 8.25
CA VAL A 12 0.34 -25.95 7.54
C VAL A 12 -1.03 -25.65 8.12
N VAL A 13 -1.92 -25.09 7.31
CA VAL A 13 -3.35 -25.03 7.63
C VAL A 13 -4.00 -26.34 7.22
N ALA A 14 -4.50 -27.10 8.19
CA ALA A 14 -5.22 -28.33 7.98
C ALA A 14 -6.62 -28.05 7.38
N ALA A 15 -6.86 -28.57 6.19
CA ALA A 15 -8.19 -28.61 5.61
C ALA A 15 -9.03 -29.69 6.32
N ALA A 16 -10.10 -29.28 6.96
CA ALA A 16 -11.11 -30.19 7.50
C ALA A 16 -12.03 -30.68 6.38
N THR A 17 -11.96 -31.96 6.09
CA THR A 17 -12.91 -32.65 5.23
C THR A 17 -14.20 -32.88 5.97
N LEU A 18 -15.30 -32.28 5.53
CA LEU A 18 -16.64 -32.57 5.96
C LEU A 18 -17.21 -33.74 5.13
N THR A 19 -17.29 -34.90 5.74
CA THR A 19 -18.11 -36.01 5.25
C THR A 19 -19.52 -35.82 5.74
N GLY A 20 -20.44 -35.50 4.85
CA GLY A 20 -21.88 -35.51 5.13
C GLY A 20 -22.46 -36.84 4.68
N CYS A 21 -22.98 -37.62 5.61
CA CYS A 21 -23.89 -38.73 5.33
C CYS A 21 -25.31 -38.22 5.09
N GLY A 22 -25.88 -38.56 3.95
CA GLY A 22 -27.29 -38.40 3.67
C GLY A 22 -27.81 -39.72 3.12
N GLU A 23 -28.79 -40.29 3.80
CA GLU A 23 -29.46 -41.58 3.46
C GLU A 23 -30.26 -41.48 2.17
N THR A 24 -30.16 -42.54 1.40
CA THR A 24 -30.86 -42.76 0.15
C THR A 24 -32.13 -43.54 0.34
N THR A 25 -33.22 -43.09 -0.25
CA THR A 25 -34.39 -43.96 -0.56
C THR A 25 -34.29 -44.37 -2.05
N SER A 26 -34.36 -45.67 -2.25
CA SER A 26 -34.30 -46.36 -3.53
C SER A 26 -35.62 -46.31 -4.30
N VAL A 27 -35.56 -46.01 -5.59
CA VAL A 27 -36.56 -46.50 -6.56
C VAL A 27 -35.83 -47.08 -7.75
N GLY A 28 -36.12 -48.32 -8.09
CA GLY A 28 -35.48 -49.07 -9.15
C GLY A 28 -35.94 -48.66 -10.55
N GLY A 29 -35.03 -48.81 -11.48
CA GLY A 29 -35.31 -48.70 -12.92
C GLY A 29 -34.16 -49.29 -13.70
N THR A 30 -34.40 -50.41 -14.31
CA THR A 30 -33.53 -51.12 -15.28
C THR A 30 -33.31 -50.32 -16.54
N SER A 31 -32.06 -50.14 -16.98
CA SER A 31 -31.77 -50.02 -18.41
C SER A 31 -30.27 -49.98 -18.74
N ASN A 32 -29.88 -50.93 -19.54
CA ASN A 32 -28.88 -50.99 -20.60
C ASN A 32 -27.64 -50.04 -20.58
N LYS A 33 -26.52 -50.68 -20.45
CA LYS A 33 -25.17 -50.16 -20.65
C LYS A 33 -24.85 -50.12 -22.17
N PRO A 34 -24.43 -48.97 -22.71
CA PRO A 34 -23.62 -48.97 -23.92
C PRO A 34 -22.15 -48.94 -23.53
N THR A 35 -21.41 -49.88 -24.02
CA THR A 35 -19.94 -49.91 -24.06
C THR A 35 -19.46 -48.75 -24.93
N SER A 36 -18.88 -47.73 -24.32
CA SER A 36 -18.13 -46.74 -25.08
C SER A 36 -16.67 -47.04 -24.91
N GLU A 37 -16.03 -47.43 -25.99
CA GLU A 37 -14.61 -47.45 -26.18
C GLU A 37 -14.08 -46.01 -26.00
N THR A 38 -13.23 -45.83 -25.01
CA THR A 38 -12.49 -44.56 -24.83
C THR A 38 -11.40 -44.52 -25.88
N PRO A 39 -11.38 -43.54 -26.82
CA PRO A 39 -10.20 -43.35 -27.63
C PRO A 39 -9.10 -42.82 -26.70
N SER A 40 -8.02 -43.56 -26.53
CA SER A 40 -6.79 -43.05 -25.97
C SER A 40 -6.24 -42.02 -26.96
N SER A 41 -6.54 -40.76 -26.76
CA SER A 41 -5.79 -39.69 -27.41
C SER A 41 -4.42 -39.63 -26.71
N GLU A 42 -3.42 -40.22 -27.31
CA GLU A 42 -2.04 -39.84 -27.07
C GLU A 42 -1.91 -38.37 -27.42
N THR A 43 -2.00 -37.52 -26.41
CA THR A 43 -1.62 -36.12 -26.53
C THR A 43 -0.11 -36.11 -26.63
N THR A 44 0.41 -36.16 -27.86
CA THR A 44 1.80 -35.81 -28.14
C THR A 44 1.98 -34.37 -27.76
N THR A 45 2.45 -34.14 -26.54
CA THR A 45 2.93 -32.83 -26.08
C THR A 45 4.18 -32.54 -26.89
N SER A 46 4.04 -31.81 -28.00
CA SER A 46 5.20 -31.29 -28.72
C SER A 46 5.87 -30.26 -27.81
N THR A 47 6.97 -30.61 -27.21
CA THR A 47 7.78 -29.70 -26.39
C THR A 47 8.30 -28.62 -27.34
N ILE A 48 7.86 -27.38 -27.16
CA ILE A 48 8.40 -26.23 -27.89
C ILE A 48 9.87 -26.12 -27.55
N SER A 49 10.73 -26.14 -28.55
CA SER A 49 12.16 -25.93 -28.40
C SER A 49 12.57 -24.76 -29.28
N LEU A 50 13.08 -23.71 -28.67
CA LEU A 50 13.59 -22.53 -29.36
C LEU A 50 15.12 -22.50 -29.30
N PRO A 51 15.80 -21.94 -30.32
CA PRO A 51 17.24 -21.74 -30.29
C PRO A 51 17.62 -20.69 -29.22
N SER A 52 18.89 -20.72 -28.75
CA SER A 52 19.37 -19.66 -27.86
C SER A 52 19.28 -18.29 -28.54
N GLY A 53 18.76 -17.32 -27.79
CA GLY A 53 18.70 -15.91 -28.19
C GLY A 53 19.87 -15.07 -27.68
N ASP A 54 20.95 -15.69 -27.18
CA ASP A 54 22.11 -14.93 -26.70
C ASP A 54 22.73 -14.10 -27.82
N GLY A 55 23.00 -12.83 -27.52
CA GLY A 55 23.55 -11.85 -28.48
C GLY A 55 22.49 -11.15 -29.34
N GLU A 56 21.20 -11.50 -29.25
CA GLU A 56 20.14 -10.84 -30.00
C GLU A 56 19.90 -9.39 -29.56
N THR A 57 19.38 -8.59 -30.51
CA THR A 57 18.95 -7.22 -30.22
C THR A 57 17.43 -7.15 -30.25
N LEU A 58 16.83 -6.72 -29.14
CA LEU A 58 15.39 -6.51 -29.02
C LEU A 58 15.05 -5.02 -29.09
N ALA A 59 14.16 -4.64 -30.00
CA ALA A 59 13.59 -3.32 -30.02
C ALA A 59 12.53 -3.21 -28.91
N MET A 60 12.74 -2.32 -27.95
CA MET A 60 11.87 -2.15 -26.80
C MET A 60 11.33 -0.73 -26.69
N SER A 61 10.04 -0.60 -26.43
CA SER A 61 9.37 0.67 -26.18
C SER A 61 8.71 0.63 -24.81
N ILE A 62 9.45 1.04 -23.80
CA ILE A 62 9.01 1.02 -22.41
C ILE A 62 8.96 2.45 -21.88
N GLN A 63 7.76 2.95 -21.66
CA GLN A 63 7.53 4.30 -21.17
C GLN A 63 6.36 4.30 -20.19
N TYR A 64 6.64 4.46 -18.92
CA TYR A 64 5.61 4.49 -17.89
C TYR A 64 5.36 5.90 -17.35
N GLN A 65 6.39 6.67 -17.12
CA GLN A 65 6.35 8.08 -16.73
C GLN A 65 7.55 8.78 -17.32
N LYS A 66 7.51 10.11 -17.39
CA LYS A 66 8.55 10.92 -18.02
C LYS A 66 9.97 10.67 -17.53
N GLU A 67 10.17 10.20 -16.28
CA GLU A 67 11.50 10.12 -15.68
C GLU A 67 11.81 8.78 -14.99
N GLY A 68 10.86 8.19 -14.27
CA GLY A 68 11.11 7.04 -13.39
C GLY A 68 11.45 5.76 -14.13
N THR A 69 10.70 5.43 -15.17
CA THR A 69 10.76 4.14 -15.87
C THR A 69 11.49 4.16 -17.20
N ARG A 70 11.97 5.31 -17.67
CA ARG A 70 12.83 5.36 -18.86
C ARG A 70 14.05 4.48 -18.68
N MET A 71 14.42 3.76 -19.73
CA MET A 71 15.56 2.85 -19.70
C MET A 71 16.89 3.60 -19.59
N LYS A 72 16.95 4.80 -20.14
CA LYS A 72 18.11 5.70 -20.09
C LYS A 72 17.84 6.94 -19.27
N TYR A 73 18.88 7.58 -18.80
CA TYR A 73 18.78 8.89 -18.19
C TYR A 73 18.33 9.92 -19.26
N PRO A 74 17.28 10.74 -18.97
CA PRO A 74 16.73 11.64 -19.96
C PRO A 74 17.73 12.75 -20.33
N ALA A 75 17.59 13.33 -21.53
CA ALA A 75 18.37 14.51 -21.93
C ALA A 75 18.04 15.71 -21.03
N GLU A 76 19.02 16.61 -20.82
CA GLU A 76 18.87 17.80 -19.95
C GLU A 76 17.76 18.76 -20.39
N THR A 77 17.34 18.68 -21.64
CA THR A 77 16.26 19.50 -22.22
C THR A 77 14.86 19.00 -21.90
N ALA A 78 14.71 17.86 -21.23
CA ALA A 78 13.40 17.43 -20.76
C ALA A 78 12.85 18.45 -19.75
N SER A 79 11.59 18.82 -19.90
CA SER A 79 10.90 19.90 -19.16
C SER A 79 10.87 19.73 -17.63
N ASP A 80 11.35 18.61 -17.14
CA ASP A 80 11.44 18.28 -15.72
C ASP A 80 12.91 18.25 -15.27
N LYS A 81 13.44 19.43 -14.98
CA LYS A 81 14.84 19.70 -14.57
C LYS A 81 15.22 19.14 -13.18
N LYS A 82 14.80 17.95 -12.82
CA LYS A 82 15.08 17.40 -11.47
C LYS A 82 16.43 16.71 -11.36
N VAL A 83 17.03 16.34 -12.47
CA VAL A 83 18.35 15.68 -12.49
C VAL A 83 19.34 16.59 -13.17
N SER A 84 20.36 17.03 -12.42
CA SER A 84 21.52 17.74 -12.98
C SER A 84 22.58 16.72 -13.36
N TYR A 85 23.17 16.88 -14.53
CA TYR A 85 24.26 16.03 -14.99
C TYR A 85 25.60 16.76 -14.87
N PRO A 86 26.70 16.05 -14.57
CA PRO A 86 26.75 14.62 -14.27
C PRO A 86 26.07 14.28 -12.93
N TYR A 87 25.30 13.19 -12.89
CA TYR A 87 24.67 12.68 -11.69
C TYR A 87 25.53 11.59 -11.06
N THR A 88 25.92 11.75 -9.80
CA THR A 88 26.76 10.77 -9.09
C THR A 88 25.93 10.07 -8.00
N HIS A 89 25.89 8.74 -8.06
CA HIS A 89 25.24 7.91 -7.06
C HIS A 89 26.09 6.66 -6.78
N ALA A 90 26.26 6.32 -5.51
CA ALA A 90 27.06 5.16 -5.07
C ALA A 90 28.46 5.08 -5.73
N GLY A 91 29.15 6.22 -5.87
CA GLY A 91 30.48 6.32 -6.46
C GLY A 91 30.54 6.15 -7.98
N LYS A 92 29.41 6.07 -8.66
CA LYS A 92 29.32 6.04 -10.13
C LYS A 92 28.71 7.32 -10.67
N THR A 93 29.26 7.81 -11.76
CA THR A 93 28.79 9.01 -12.46
C THR A 93 28.01 8.61 -13.71
N TYR A 94 26.88 9.25 -13.93
CA TYR A 94 25.97 9.02 -15.05
C TYR A 94 25.73 10.32 -15.80
N ASN A 95 25.62 10.23 -17.11
CA ASN A 95 25.32 11.34 -18.01
C ASN A 95 23.96 11.13 -18.67
N ALA A 96 23.44 12.18 -19.30
CA ALA A 96 22.28 12.06 -20.16
C ALA A 96 22.51 11.02 -21.28
N GLY A 97 21.56 10.14 -21.48
CA GLY A 97 21.65 9.06 -22.46
C GLY A 97 22.28 7.76 -21.97
N ASP A 98 22.91 7.77 -20.79
CA ASP A 98 23.46 6.55 -20.20
C ASP A 98 22.33 5.59 -19.80
N TRP A 99 22.58 4.28 -19.92
CA TRP A 99 21.69 3.25 -19.40
C TRP A 99 21.58 3.32 -17.89
N LYS A 100 20.38 3.28 -17.37
CA LYS A 100 20.17 3.12 -15.93
C LYS A 100 20.68 1.74 -15.47
N PRO A 101 21.18 1.62 -14.23
CA PRO A 101 21.84 0.41 -13.74
C PRO A 101 21.01 -0.88 -13.94
N THR A 102 19.71 -0.82 -13.63
CA THR A 102 18.82 -1.99 -13.78
C THR A 102 18.79 -2.51 -15.21
N TRP A 103 18.66 -1.62 -16.20
CA TRP A 103 18.59 -2.01 -17.60
C TRP A 103 19.94 -2.50 -18.13
N LYS A 104 21.02 -1.94 -17.63
CA LYS A 104 22.38 -2.40 -17.94
C LYS A 104 22.58 -3.82 -17.41
N THR A 105 22.27 -4.06 -16.14
CA THR A 105 22.38 -5.37 -15.50
C THR A 105 21.48 -6.41 -16.19
N LEU A 106 20.26 -6.02 -16.59
CA LEU A 106 19.37 -6.93 -17.33
C LEU A 106 20.00 -7.38 -18.65
N GLN A 107 20.55 -6.46 -19.44
CA GLN A 107 21.24 -6.79 -20.69
C GLN A 107 22.46 -7.70 -20.47
N GLU A 108 23.27 -7.42 -19.45
CA GLU A 108 24.46 -8.20 -19.10
C GLU A 108 24.09 -9.62 -18.64
N ASN A 109 23.09 -9.74 -17.75
CA ASN A 109 22.69 -11.04 -17.20
C ASN A 109 22.03 -11.94 -18.25
N LEU A 110 21.16 -11.37 -19.08
CA LEU A 110 20.45 -12.12 -20.13
C LEU A 110 21.18 -12.09 -21.48
N LYS A 111 22.36 -11.51 -21.57
CA LYS A 111 23.24 -11.50 -22.76
C LYS A 111 22.52 -11.03 -24.04
N PHE A 112 21.83 -9.92 -23.97
CA PHE A 112 21.18 -9.31 -25.13
C PHE A 112 21.39 -7.80 -25.18
N THR A 113 21.02 -7.17 -26.28
CA THR A 113 21.10 -5.72 -26.44
C THR A 113 19.71 -5.14 -26.58
N ILE A 114 19.43 -4.04 -25.89
CA ILE A 114 18.21 -3.29 -26.05
C ILE A 114 18.43 -2.21 -27.10
N ASN A 115 17.63 -2.24 -28.18
CA ASN A 115 17.41 -1.10 -29.06
C ASN A 115 16.22 -0.32 -28.50
N ASP A 116 16.51 0.81 -27.82
CA ASP A 116 15.48 1.67 -27.24
C ASP A 116 14.77 2.47 -28.35
N VAL A 117 13.54 2.07 -28.65
CA VAL A 117 12.66 2.70 -29.64
C VAL A 117 11.53 3.50 -28.98
N THR A 118 11.70 3.85 -27.71
CA THR A 118 10.76 4.68 -26.97
C THR A 118 10.67 6.07 -27.58
N ASP A 119 9.45 6.54 -27.84
CA ASP A 119 9.19 7.88 -28.33
C ASP A 119 9.12 8.86 -27.15
N ASP A 120 10.13 9.71 -27.04
CA ASP A 120 10.26 10.71 -25.97
C ASP A 120 9.17 11.77 -25.97
N SER A 121 8.46 11.95 -27.10
CA SER A 121 7.34 12.88 -27.19
C SER A 121 6.08 12.34 -26.50
N GLN A 122 5.98 11.02 -26.32
CA GLN A 122 4.85 10.37 -25.69
C GLN A 122 4.99 10.38 -24.17
N THR A 123 4.03 10.96 -23.48
CA THR A 123 4.03 11.07 -22.01
C THR A 123 3.06 10.13 -21.31
N LYS A 124 2.19 9.47 -22.10
CA LYS A 124 1.18 8.53 -21.58
C LYS A 124 1.31 7.19 -22.28
N ILE A 125 1.15 6.11 -21.52
CA ILE A 125 1.15 4.73 -22.01
C ILE A 125 0.14 4.54 -23.13
N ALA A 126 -1.08 5.05 -22.96
CA ALA A 126 -2.15 4.92 -23.94
C ALA A 126 -1.80 5.57 -25.29
N ASP A 127 -1.09 6.70 -25.27
CA ASP A 127 -0.70 7.39 -26.52
C ASP A 127 0.43 6.63 -27.22
N ALA A 128 1.41 6.12 -26.45
CA ALA A 128 2.45 5.27 -26.99
C ALA A 128 1.90 3.96 -27.57
N PHE A 129 0.96 3.31 -26.88
CA PHE A 129 0.30 2.10 -27.37
C PHE A 129 -0.42 2.35 -28.69
N LYS A 130 -1.24 3.41 -28.80
CA LYS A 130 -1.94 3.79 -30.02
C LYS A 130 -0.99 4.08 -31.18
N THR A 131 0.15 4.69 -30.90
CA THR A 131 1.18 4.94 -31.92
C THR A 131 1.71 3.63 -32.50
N TRP A 132 2.02 2.65 -31.65
CA TRP A 132 2.44 1.32 -32.10
C TRP A 132 1.31 0.54 -32.75
N GLN A 133 0.10 0.62 -32.24
CA GLN A 133 -1.10 0.01 -32.84
C GLN A 133 -1.30 0.49 -34.29
N THR A 134 -1.18 1.80 -34.56
CA THR A 134 -1.27 2.38 -35.91
C THR A 134 -0.21 1.81 -36.84
N LYS A 135 0.98 1.49 -36.33
CA LYS A 135 2.07 0.84 -37.06
C LYS A 135 1.93 -0.70 -37.10
N GLN A 136 0.81 -1.26 -36.61
CA GLN A 136 0.62 -2.70 -36.44
C GLN A 136 1.76 -3.36 -35.68
N PHE A 137 2.34 -2.65 -34.68
CA PHE A 137 3.49 -3.04 -33.86
C PHE A 137 4.75 -3.45 -34.63
N LYS A 138 4.90 -3.02 -35.89
CA LYS A 138 6.10 -3.28 -36.67
C LYS A 138 7.28 -2.47 -36.15
N GLY A 139 8.44 -3.12 -36.03
CA GLY A 139 9.68 -2.48 -35.55
C GLY A 139 9.81 -2.42 -34.03
N VAL A 140 8.95 -3.08 -33.27
CA VAL A 140 9.07 -3.24 -31.82
C VAL A 140 8.86 -4.71 -31.44
N ASN A 141 9.72 -5.23 -30.56
CA ASN A 141 9.62 -6.61 -30.05
C ASN A 141 8.86 -6.66 -28.72
N ILE A 142 9.18 -5.75 -27.82
CA ILE A 142 8.54 -5.64 -26.49
C ILE A 142 8.05 -4.20 -26.31
N ALA A 143 6.79 -4.07 -25.94
CA ALA A 143 6.19 -2.77 -25.64
C ALA A 143 5.30 -2.87 -24.40
N GLN A 144 4.77 -1.73 -23.98
CA GLN A 144 3.86 -1.67 -22.82
C GLN A 144 2.51 -1.08 -23.21
N GLY A 145 1.49 -1.41 -22.41
CA GLY A 145 0.14 -0.90 -22.57
C GLY A 145 -0.69 -1.08 -21.31
N SER A 146 -1.92 -0.56 -21.33
CA SER A 146 -2.90 -0.92 -20.32
C SER A 146 -3.41 -2.35 -20.54
N SER A 147 -3.80 -3.05 -19.48
CA SER A 147 -4.35 -4.40 -19.57
C SER A 147 -5.53 -4.49 -20.53
N SER A 148 -6.44 -3.52 -20.48
CA SER A 148 -7.62 -3.46 -21.35
C SER A 148 -7.24 -3.30 -22.82
N ASP A 149 -6.28 -2.44 -23.14
CA ASP A 149 -5.84 -2.21 -24.52
C ASP A 149 -5.10 -3.43 -25.07
N ILE A 150 -4.21 -4.03 -24.26
CA ILE A 150 -3.43 -5.21 -24.66
C ILE A 150 -4.34 -6.41 -24.91
N ILE A 151 -5.27 -6.71 -24.00
CA ILE A 151 -6.19 -7.84 -24.15
C ILE A 151 -7.11 -7.62 -25.35
N ALA A 152 -7.68 -6.41 -25.50
CA ALA A 152 -8.55 -6.10 -26.62
C ALA A 152 -7.83 -6.24 -27.97
N GLU A 153 -6.59 -5.78 -28.06
CA GLU A 153 -5.78 -5.89 -29.28
C GLU A 153 -5.36 -7.34 -29.56
N GLY A 154 -4.88 -8.06 -28.52
CA GLY A 154 -4.46 -9.46 -28.65
C GLY A 154 -5.60 -10.37 -29.11
N THR A 155 -6.78 -10.19 -28.52
CA THR A 155 -7.98 -10.98 -28.89
C THR A 155 -8.47 -10.65 -30.31
N LYS A 156 -8.38 -9.38 -30.72
CA LYS A 156 -8.97 -8.91 -31.99
C LYS A 156 -8.08 -9.12 -33.20
N SER A 157 -6.80 -8.78 -33.07
CA SER A 157 -5.93 -8.60 -34.25
C SER A 157 -4.85 -9.67 -34.39
N GLY A 158 -4.54 -10.39 -33.34
CA GLY A 158 -3.40 -11.33 -33.30
C GLY A 158 -2.03 -10.66 -33.47
N THR A 159 -1.93 -9.34 -33.26
CA THR A 159 -0.66 -8.60 -33.36
C THR A 159 0.18 -8.68 -32.08
N ILE A 160 -0.40 -9.18 -31.00
CA ILE A 160 0.25 -9.43 -29.70
C ILE A 160 0.35 -10.93 -29.48
N LEU A 161 1.50 -11.38 -28.97
CA LEU A 161 1.78 -12.78 -28.74
C LEU A 161 0.96 -13.31 -27.56
N ASP A 162 0.37 -14.50 -27.75
CA ASP A 162 -0.29 -15.24 -26.68
C ASP A 162 0.74 -16.06 -25.89
N LEU A 163 1.12 -15.56 -24.71
CA LEU A 163 2.10 -16.16 -23.82
C LEU A 163 1.64 -17.49 -23.23
N SER A 164 0.32 -17.75 -23.18
CA SER A 164 -0.20 -19.01 -22.64
C SER A 164 0.31 -20.25 -23.40
N LYS A 165 0.67 -20.06 -24.67
CA LYS A 165 1.23 -21.11 -25.54
C LYS A 165 2.70 -21.43 -25.24
N TYR A 166 3.37 -20.60 -24.46
CA TYR A 166 4.82 -20.70 -24.21
C TYR A 166 5.17 -20.95 -22.74
N LEU A 167 4.17 -21.11 -21.87
CA LEU A 167 4.39 -21.28 -20.42
C LEU A 167 5.29 -22.46 -20.07
N ASP A 168 5.30 -23.51 -20.87
CA ASP A 168 6.16 -24.69 -20.63
C ASP A 168 7.66 -24.40 -20.82
N ILE A 169 7.99 -23.33 -21.53
CA ILE A 169 9.38 -22.84 -21.70
C ILE A 169 9.64 -21.55 -20.91
N MET A 170 8.70 -21.14 -20.07
CA MET A 170 8.79 -20.01 -19.14
C MET A 170 8.49 -20.51 -17.72
N PRO A 171 9.39 -21.33 -17.12
CA PRO A 171 9.10 -22.03 -15.88
C PRO A 171 8.86 -21.11 -14.68
N ASP A 172 9.58 -19.97 -14.58
CA ASP A 172 9.44 -19.07 -13.45
C ASP A 172 8.13 -18.27 -13.56
N PHE A 173 7.80 -17.77 -14.74
CA PHE A 173 6.53 -17.09 -14.97
C PHE A 173 5.33 -18.03 -14.79
N LYS A 174 5.47 -19.29 -15.27
CA LYS A 174 4.44 -20.33 -15.06
C LYS A 174 4.24 -20.62 -13.57
N ALA A 175 5.31 -20.85 -12.82
CA ALA A 175 5.25 -21.12 -11.39
C ALA A 175 4.58 -19.95 -10.64
N PHE A 176 4.96 -18.72 -10.96
CA PHE A 176 4.33 -17.52 -10.40
C PHE A 176 2.81 -17.50 -10.64
N LEU A 177 2.36 -17.82 -11.85
CA LEU A 177 0.94 -17.85 -12.19
C LEU A 177 0.19 -19.01 -11.53
N ASP A 178 0.83 -20.16 -11.39
CA ASP A 178 0.23 -21.34 -10.74
C ASP A 178 0.09 -21.12 -9.22
N GLU A 179 1.02 -20.41 -8.59
CA GLU A 179 0.94 -20.00 -7.19
C GLU A 179 -0.04 -18.85 -6.96
N ASN A 180 -0.37 -18.09 -8.00
CA ASN A 180 -1.21 -16.90 -7.92
C ASN A 180 -2.41 -16.97 -8.89
N PRO A 181 -3.38 -17.87 -8.68
CA PRO A 181 -4.49 -18.09 -9.63
C PRO A 181 -5.35 -16.85 -9.85
N ALA A 182 -5.47 -15.97 -8.86
CA ALA A 182 -6.19 -14.71 -9.00
C ALA A 182 -5.50 -13.75 -10.00
N ILE A 183 -4.17 -13.70 -9.98
CA ILE A 183 -3.40 -12.92 -10.96
C ILE A 183 -3.55 -13.53 -12.35
N ARG A 184 -3.43 -14.85 -12.46
CA ARG A 184 -3.63 -15.56 -13.72
C ARG A 184 -5.01 -15.24 -14.32
N ALA A 185 -6.07 -15.32 -13.50
CA ALA A 185 -7.42 -14.95 -13.93
C ALA A 185 -7.54 -13.48 -14.38
N PHE A 186 -6.85 -12.57 -13.67
CA PHE A 186 -6.88 -11.14 -13.99
C PHE A 186 -6.21 -10.80 -15.34
N ILE A 187 -5.11 -11.48 -15.68
CA ILE A 187 -4.35 -11.20 -16.91
C ILE A 187 -4.78 -12.05 -18.11
N SER A 188 -5.68 -13.02 -17.91
CA SER A 188 -6.20 -13.88 -18.98
C SER A 188 -7.45 -13.28 -19.61
N ASP A 189 -7.63 -13.53 -20.89
CA ASP A 189 -8.91 -13.30 -21.55
C ASP A 189 -9.94 -14.41 -21.20
N ALA A 190 -11.15 -14.30 -21.74
CA ALA A 190 -12.22 -15.27 -21.50
C ALA A 190 -11.90 -16.70 -22.01
N ASN A 191 -10.93 -16.86 -22.89
CA ASN A 191 -10.48 -18.14 -23.43
C ASN A 191 -9.22 -18.68 -22.74
N GLY A 192 -8.70 -17.96 -21.75
CA GLY A 192 -7.48 -18.31 -21.02
C GLY A 192 -6.18 -17.88 -21.70
N ALA A 193 -6.24 -17.11 -22.79
CA ALA A 193 -5.06 -16.55 -23.43
C ALA A 193 -4.44 -15.44 -22.59
N ILE A 194 -3.11 -15.37 -22.55
CA ILE A 194 -2.33 -14.40 -21.76
C ILE A 194 -1.51 -13.55 -22.73
N TYR A 195 -1.80 -12.25 -22.79
CA TYR A 195 -1.17 -11.36 -23.77
C TYR A 195 -0.08 -10.46 -23.18
N TYR A 196 0.14 -10.46 -21.86
CA TYR A 196 1.11 -9.59 -21.21
C TYR A 196 1.58 -10.12 -19.87
N ALA A 197 2.77 -9.68 -19.45
CA ALA A 197 3.23 -9.79 -18.08
C ALA A 197 2.91 -8.48 -17.35
N PRO A 198 2.14 -8.52 -16.26
CA PRO A 198 1.73 -7.31 -15.55
C PRO A 198 2.90 -6.75 -14.72
N TYR A 199 2.86 -5.46 -14.42
CA TYR A 199 3.68 -4.92 -13.36
C TYR A 199 3.21 -5.49 -12.02
N PHE A 200 4.14 -6.06 -11.30
CA PHE A 200 3.87 -6.62 -9.99
C PHE A 200 4.04 -5.53 -8.91
N ASP A 201 2.99 -5.31 -8.12
CA ASP A 201 3.00 -4.33 -7.03
C ASP A 201 3.47 -4.93 -5.69
N GLY A 202 3.74 -6.23 -5.65
CA GLY A 202 4.15 -6.94 -4.44
C GLY A 202 2.97 -7.60 -3.70
N PHE A 203 3.32 -8.48 -2.77
CA PHE A 203 2.37 -9.04 -1.82
C PHE A 203 2.39 -8.22 -0.55
N ASN A 204 1.24 -7.92 0.00
CA ASN A 204 1.10 -7.13 1.23
C ASN A 204 1.77 -5.76 1.12
N ASP A 205 1.77 -5.17 -0.08
CA ASP A 205 2.24 -3.80 -0.24
C ASP A 205 1.27 -2.84 0.45
N ILE A 206 1.78 -2.15 1.47
CA ILE A 206 1.02 -1.15 2.18
C ILE A 206 1.19 0.16 1.43
N GLU A 207 0.26 0.44 0.53
CA GLU A 207 0.34 1.61 -0.34
C GLU A 207 0.33 2.90 0.48
N ARG A 208 -0.56 2.99 1.48
CA ARG A 208 -0.73 4.22 2.26
C ARG A 208 -0.92 3.92 3.74
N MET A 209 -0.15 4.61 4.55
CA MET A 209 -0.19 4.51 6.00
C MET A 209 -0.56 5.84 6.62
N LEU A 210 -1.12 5.79 7.82
CA LEU A 210 -1.20 6.97 8.67
C LEU A 210 0.22 7.33 9.10
N MET A 211 0.58 8.60 8.92
CA MET A 211 1.86 9.16 9.33
C MET A 211 1.63 10.22 10.39
N LEU A 212 2.46 10.21 11.42
CA LEU A 212 2.46 11.20 12.50
C LEU A 212 3.79 11.94 12.58
N ARG A 213 3.75 13.19 13.05
CA ARG A 213 4.94 13.96 13.45
C ARG A 213 5.54 13.34 14.73
N GLN A 214 6.60 12.57 14.56
CA GLN A 214 7.24 11.82 15.64
C GLN A 214 7.78 12.73 16.76
N ASP A 215 8.43 13.81 16.39
CA ASP A 215 8.99 14.80 17.32
C ASP A 215 7.91 15.37 18.25
N TRP A 216 6.75 15.73 17.70
CA TRP A 216 5.65 16.26 18.49
C TRP A 216 5.05 15.24 19.44
N VAL A 217 4.91 13.99 19.01
CA VAL A 217 4.46 12.89 19.88
C VAL A 217 5.42 12.72 21.05
N LYS A 218 6.73 12.68 20.79
CA LYS A 218 7.76 12.56 21.83
C LYS A 218 7.79 13.75 22.79
N THR A 219 7.73 14.97 22.26
CA THR A 219 7.69 16.19 23.07
C THR A 219 6.52 16.16 24.07
N LEU A 220 5.33 15.76 23.60
CA LEU A 220 4.14 15.74 24.45
C LEU A 220 4.13 14.58 25.45
N LEU A 221 4.52 13.38 25.03
CA LEU A 221 4.32 12.18 25.84
C LEU A 221 5.52 11.83 26.72
N ASP A 222 6.73 12.11 26.26
CA ASP A 222 7.97 11.84 27.01
C ASP A 222 8.50 13.08 27.74
N GLY A 223 8.02 14.28 27.38
CA GLY A 223 8.35 15.54 28.04
C GLY A 223 7.55 15.80 29.32
N ASP A 224 7.91 16.88 30.03
CA ASP A 224 7.16 17.34 31.20
C ASP A 224 5.93 18.17 30.79
N ALA A 225 4.75 17.62 30.99
CA ALA A 225 3.50 18.30 30.69
C ALA A 225 3.34 19.64 31.42
N ASN A 226 4.02 19.84 32.57
CA ASN A 226 3.94 21.09 33.32
C ASN A 226 4.60 22.28 32.61
N THR A 227 5.45 22.05 31.65
CA THR A 227 6.10 23.10 30.84
C THR A 227 5.20 23.64 29.72
N LEU A 228 4.10 22.96 29.39
CA LEU A 228 3.20 23.33 28.31
C LEU A 228 2.31 24.51 28.73
N THR A 229 2.19 25.48 27.85
CA THR A 229 1.43 26.73 28.03
C THR A 229 0.25 26.85 27.07
N GLY A 230 0.19 26.00 26.03
CA GLY A 230 -0.82 26.02 25.00
C GLY A 230 -2.23 25.83 25.54
N ALA A 231 -3.16 26.57 24.97
CA ALA A 231 -4.58 26.52 25.30
C ALA A 231 -5.43 26.80 24.05
N THR A 232 -5.07 26.21 22.92
CA THR A 232 -5.88 26.33 21.70
C THR A 232 -7.26 25.75 21.96
N PRO A 233 -8.34 26.51 21.72
CA PRO A 233 -9.69 26.07 22.06
C PRO A 233 -10.07 24.75 21.37
N ILE A 234 -10.72 23.89 22.14
CA ILE A 234 -11.30 22.62 21.66
C ILE A 234 -12.75 22.58 22.10
N THR A 235 -13.65 22.45 21.15
CA THR A 235 -15.07 22.20 21.46
C THR A 235 -15.24 20.68 21.53
N LYS A 236 -15.19 20.12 22.72
CA LYS A 236 -15.31 18.67 22.91
C LYS A 236 -16.66 18.17 22.43
N SER A 237 -16.66 17.37 21.38
CA SER A 237 -17.85 16.79 20.74
C SER A 237 -17.71 15.27 20.58
N TYR A 238 -16.49 14.77 20.46
CA TYR A 238 -16.22 13.35 20.32
C TYR A 238 -16.48 12.62 21.64
N THR A 239 -17.30 11.59 21.56
CA THR A 239 -17.59 10.67 22.67
C THR A 239 -16.80 9.36 22.48
N ALA A 240 -16.46 8.69 23.57
CA ALA A 240 -15.68 7.47 23.50
C ALA A 240 -16.31 6.45 22.54
N PHE A 241 -15.47 5.85 21.71
CA PHE A 241 -15.88 4.75 20.84
C PHE A 241 -15.97 3.44 21.63
N TYR A 242 -15.03 3.24 22.56
CA TYR A 242 -15.06 2.17 23.54
C TYR A 242 -15.54 2.73 24.87
N PRO A 243 -16.83 2.58 25.21
CA PRO A 243 -17.40 3.28 26.39
C PRO A 243 -16.77 2.85 27.70
N GLU A 244 -16.23 1.61 27.75
CA GLU A 244 -15.57 1.07 28.92
C GLU A 244 -14.18 0.58 28.55
N ALA A 245 -13.22 0.82 29.43
CA ALA A 245 -11.91 0.22 29.30
C ALA A 245 -11.99 -1.24 29.76
N GLU A 246 -11.54 -2.15 28.93
CA GLU A 246 -11.49 -3.58 29.22
C GLU A 246 -10.06 -4.02 29.51
N THR A 247 -9.90 -4.93 30.49
CA THR A 247 -8.65 -5.65 30.62
C THR A 247 -8.52 -6.63 29.47
N LYS A 248 -7.47 -6.49 28.69
CA LYS A 248 -7.17 -7.47 27.64
C LYS A 248 -5.67 -7.66 27.50
N GLU A 249 -5.32 -8.79 26.96
CA GLU A 249 -3.96 -9.10 26.57
C GLU A 249 -3.80 -8.89 25.07
N ILE A 250 -2.77 -8.14 24.70
CA ILE A 250 -2.43 -7.84 23.31
C ILE A 250 -1.09 -8.50 23.04
N THR A 251 -1.04 -9.40 22.07
CA THR A 251 0.21 -10.01 21.64
C THR A 251 0.86 -9.12 20.58
N VAL A 252 2.08 -8.69 20.81
CA VAL A 252 2.86 -7.85 19.88
C VAL A 252 4.10 -8.61 19.42
N VAL A 253 4.55 -8.35 18.21
CA VAL A 253 5.84 -8.85 17.73
C VAL A 253 6.92 -7.96 18.28
N LYS A 254 7.96 -8.57 18.86
CA LYS A 254 9.09 -7.80 19.39
C LYS A 254 9.84 -7.08 18.26
N ALA A 255 10.32 -5.88 18.57
CA ALA A 255 11.03 -5.03 17.63
C ALA A 255 12.25 -5.69 16.97
N ASP A 256 12.92 -6.58 17.68
CA ASP A 256 14.09 -7.32 17.21
C ASP A 256 13.73 -8.59 16.39
N GLY A 257 12.43 -8.86 16.21
CA GLY A 257 11.94 -10.04 15.51
C GLY A 257 12.15 -11.36 16.25
N SER A 258 12.60 -11.33 17.53
CA SER A 258 12.93 -12.54 18.29
C SER A 258 11.71 -13.33 18.78
N GLY A 259 10.49 -12.90 18.43
CA GLY A 259 9.25 -13.56 18.82
C GLY A 259 8.14 -12.56 19.17
N THR A 260 7.21 -13.02 20.00
CA THR A 260 6.10 -12.21 20.48
C THR A 260 6.20 -11.97 21.98
N GLU A 261 5.56 -10.91 22.44
CA GLU A 261 5.36 -10.64 23.86
C GLU A 261 3.91 -10.21 24.11
N VAL A 262 3.47 -10.34 25.36
CA VAL A 262 2.13 -9.96 25.76
C VAL A 262 2.18 -8.64 26.49
N VAL A 263 1.40 -7.68 25.98
CA VAL A 263 1.09 -6.43 26.66
C VAL A 263 -0.27 -6.56 27.31
N LYS A 264 -0.33 -6.34 28.61
CA LYS A 264 -1.57 -6.35 29.33
C LYS A 264 -2.16 -4.95 29.40
N LYS A 265 -3.27 -4.71 28.68
CA LYS A 265 -4.07 -3.50 28.83
C LYS A 265 -4.96 -3.66 30.06
N VAL A 266 -4.64 -2.96 31.13
CA VAL A 266 -5.39 -3.04 32.40
C VAL A 266 -6.65 -2.20 32.30
N LYS A 267 -7.75 -2.65 32.88
CA LYS A 267 -9.00 -1.89 32.94
C LYS A 267 -8.78 -0.57 33.69
N THR A 268 -9.03 0.54 33.01
CA THR A 268 -9.01 1.89 33.56
C THR A 268 -10.23 2.66 33.06
N ALA A 269 -10.42 3.89 33.50
CA ALA A 269 -11.39 4.76 32.84
C ALA A 269 -10.93 5.04 31.41
N ASN A 270 -11.87 5.14 30.47
CA ASN A 270 -11.55 5.49 29.08
C ASN A 270 -10.89 6.88 29.05
N VAL A 271 -9.82 7.01 28.27
CA VAL A 271 -9.03 8.26 28.20
C VAL A 271 -9.86 9.47 27.74
N ILE A 272 -10.84 9.27 26.87
CA ILE A 272 -11.74 10.36 26.42
C ILE A 272 -12.59 10.86 27.56
N THR A 273 -13.12 9.98 28.41
CA THR A 273 -13.87 10.36 29.61
C THR A 273 -13.00 11.18 30.56
N ILE A 274 -11.77 10.73 30.82
CA ILE A 274 -10.81 11.45 31.64
C ILE A 274 -10.54 12.85 31.06
N GLN A 275 -10.27 12.93 29.76
CA GLN A 275 -10.00 14.21 29.09
C GLN A 275 -11.23 15.13 29.01
N ASN A 276 -12.44 14.58 29.02
CA ASN A 276 -13.68 15.39 29.06
C ASN A 276 -13.87 16.09 30.40
N ASP A 277 -13.38 15.51 31.48
CA ASP A 277 -13.45 16.09 32.83
C ASP A 277 -12.37 17.15 33.09
N THR A 278 -11.38 17.28 32.17
CA THR A 278 -10.28 18.24 32.29
C THR A 278 -10.53 19.52 31.49
N ASN A 279 -9.83 20.60 31.85
CA ASN A 279 -9.71 21.78 31.01
C ASN A 279 -8.98 21.40 29.71
N PHE A 280 -9.29 22.11 28.62
CA PHE A 280 -8.65 21.89 27.33
C PHE A 280 -7.22 22.48 27.20
N SER A 281 -6.60 22.90 28.31
CA SER A 281 -5.18 23.31 28.29
C SER A 281 -4.29 22.15 27.89
N ALA A 282 -3.24 22.43 27.12
CA ALA A 282 -2.25 21.43 26.72
C ALA A 282 -1.71 20.65 27.91
N LYS A 283 -1.34 21.35 28.98
CA LYS A 283 -0.88 20.75 30.23
C LYS A 283 -1.85 19.71 30.76
N ALA A 284 -3.13 20.05 30.90
CA ALA A 284 -4.13 19.15 31.48
C ALA A 284 -4.41 17.94 30.59
N LEU A 285 -4.56 18.15 29.28
CA LEU A 285 -4.86 17.08 28.32
C LEU A 285 -3.68 16.11 28.15
N VAL A 286 -2.45 16.64 28.06
CA VAL A 286 -1.24 15.83 27.93
C VAL A 286 -1.00 15.04 29.21
N LYS A 287 -1.12 15.68 30.39
CA LYS A 287 -1.00 14.99 31.67
C LYS A 287 -2.00 13.84 31.81
N ALA A 288 -3.25 14.07 31.43
CA ALA A 288 -4.28 13.03 31.47
C ALA A 288 -3.95 11.84 30.55
N LEU A 289 -3.42 12.10 29.34
CA LEU A 289 -3.01 11.05 28.44
C LEU A 289 -1.76 10.29 28.94
N GLN A 290 -0.77 11.00 29.46
CA GLN A 290 0.43 10.40 30.07
C GLN A 290 0.07 9.47 31.24
N ASP A 291 -0.79 9.95 32.15
CA ASP A 291 -1.24 9.16 33.31
C ASP A 291 -2.06 7.94 32.88
N HIS A 292 -2.90 8.10 31.84
CA HIS A 292 -3.65 7.00 31.25
C HIS A 292 -2.72 5.92 30.70
N ILE A 293 -1.70 6.28 29.92
CA ILE A 293 -0.73 5.32 29.37
C ILE A 293 -0.03 4.56 30.49
N ASP A 294 0.46 5.29 31.50
CA ASP A 294 1.17 4.71 32.64
C ASP A 294 0.30 3.78 33.48
N ALA A 295 -0.99 4.06 33.60
CA ALA A 295 -1.94 3.25 34.35
C ALA A 295 -2.43 2.03 33.56
N THR A 296 -2.58 2.18 32.23
CA THR A 296 -3.27 1.21 31.37
C THR A 296 -2.35 0.08 30.92
N TYR A 297 -1.14 0.39 30.45
CA TYR A 297 -0.26 -0.59 29.82
C TYR A 297 0.77 -1.16 30.79
N LYS A 298 0.64 -2.47 31.06
CA LYS A 298 1.47 -3.18 32.04
C LYS A 298 2.13 -4.41 31.43
N LYS A 299 3.28 -4.78 31.98
CA LYS A 299 3.89 -6.08 31.80
C LYS A 299 3.18 -7.11 32.70
N ALA A 300 3.50 -8.38 32.51
CA ALA A 300 2.93 -9.47 33.32
C ALA A 300 3.19 -9.29 34.84
N ASP A 301 4.30 -8.68 35.20
CA ASP A 301 4.70 -8.38 36.58
C ASP A 301 4.03 -7.11 37.16
N GLY A 302 3.18 -6.44 36.39
CA GLY A 302 2.48 -5.22 36.80
C GLY A 302 3.26 -3.93 36.63
N THR A 303 4.51 -3.97 36.17
CA THR A 303 5.30 -2.77 35.86
C THR A 303 4.82 -2.11 34.57
N LYS A 304 5.23 -0.83 34.31
CA LYS A 304 4.89 -0.12 33.07
C LYS A 304 5.45 -0.86 31.87
N TYR A 305 4.63 -1.02 30.85
CA TYR A 305 5.08 -1.64 29.60
C TYR A 305 5.96 -0.70 28.80
N PHE A 306 5.50 0.54 28.59
CA PHE A 306 6.24 1.53 27.82
C PHE A 306 7.22 2.31 28.71
N THR A 307 8.51 2.24 28.40
CA THR A 307 9.53 3.10 29.00
C THR A 307 9.41 4.53 28.49
N LYS A 308 9.13 4.70 27.19
CA LYS A 308 8.75 5.95 26.55
C LYS A 308 7.27 5.87 26.21
N ARG A 309 6.48 6.81 26.71
CA ARG A 309 5.02 6.83 26.45
C ARG A 309 4.70 7.03 24.97
N SER A 310 5.58 7.73 24.23
CA SER A 310 5.46 7.90 22.78
C SER A 310 5.43 6.59 22.02
N ASP A 311 6.02 5.51 22.55
CA ASP A 311 6.06 4.20 21.89
C ASP A 311 4.66 3.57 21.75
N LEU A 312 3.68 4.01 22.52
CA LEU A 312 2.28 3.62 22.32
C LEU A 312 1.79 3.93 20.90
N PHE A 313 2.28 5.03 20.29
CA PHE A 313 1.84 5.51 18.97
C PHE A 313 2.88 5.34 17.88
N VAL A 314 4.14 5.68 18.17
CA VAL A 314 5.21 5.74 17.17
C VAL A 314 6.29 4.67 17.37
N GLY A 315 6.12 3.81 18.36
CA GLY A 315 6.99 2.66 18.61
C GLY A 315 6.69 1.50 17.65
N GLN A 316 7.63 0.57 17.55
CA GLN A 316 7.46 -0.65 16.76
C GLN A 316 6.43 -1.62 17.37
N ASN A 317 6.13 -1.47 18.65
CA ASN A 317 5.13 -2.24 19.38
C ASN A 317 3.90 -1.38 19.70
N ALA A 318 3.59 -0.40 18.86
CA ALA A 318 2.42 0.45 19.04
C ALA A 318 1.13 -0.38 19.11
N CYS A 319 0.28 -0.06 20.09
CA CYS A 319 -0.96 -0.81 20.33
C CYS A 319 -2.10 0.09 20.84
N TYR A 320 -2.11 1.33 20.40
CA TYR A 320 -3.15 2.31 20.71
C TYR A 320 -4.49 1.96 20.07
N ASP A 321 -5.58 2.39 20.69
CA ASP A 321 -6.91 2.39 20.08
C ASP A 321 -7.29 3.77 19.51
N VAL A 322 -8.46 3.85 18.88
CA VAL A 322 -8.92 5.10 18.25
C VAL A 322 -9.21 6.20 19.26
N ASP A 323 -9.67 5.87 20.47
CA ASP A 323 -9.93 6.86 21.53
C ASP A 323 -8.62 7.47 22.03
N GLU A 324 -7.58 6.67 22.16
CA GLU A 324 -6.23 7.13 22.51
C GLU A 324 -5.64 8.01 21.40
N LEU A 325 -5.88 7.67 20.13
CA LEU A 325 -5.47 8.51 19.00
C LEU A 325 -6.21 9.86 19.01
N VAL A 326 -7.51 9.87 19.28
CA VAL A 326 -8.28 11.11 19.40
C VAL A 326 -7.83 11.94 20.60
N ALA A 327 -7.47 11.28 21.72
CA ALA A 327 -6.86 11.95 22.87
C ALA A 327 -5.53 12.62 22.50
N LEU A 328 -4.68 11.93 21.75
CA LEU A 328 -3.44 12.51 21.21
C LEU A 328 -3.72 13.70 20.28
N PHE A 329 -4.73 13.60 19.42
CA PHE A 329 -5.14 14.70 18.55
C PHE A 329 -5.57 15.93 19.34
N ARG A 330 -6.30 15.75 20.42
CA ARG A 330 -6.66 16.85 21.35
C ARG A 330 -5.42 17.48 21.98
N CYS A 331 -4.47 16.65 22.44
CA CYS A 331 -3.21 17.14 23.02
C CYS A 331 -2.43 18.00 22.02
N VAL A 332 -2.24 17.51 20.81
CA VAL A 332 -1.50 18.20 19.75
C VAL A 332 -2.17 19.54 19.38
N ARG A 333 -3.50 19.56 19.25
CA ARG A 333 -4.23 20.79 18.94
C ARG A 333 -4.14 21.81 20.08
N ALA A 334 -4.31 21.39 21.32
CA ALA A 334 -4.19 22.27 22.47
C ALA A 334 -2.79 22.87 22.62
N ALA A 335 -1.75 22.06 22.34
CA ALA A 335 -0.34 22.44 22.41
C ALA A 335 0.20 23.13 21.15
N SER A 336 -0.65 23.66 20.27
CA SER A 336 -0.22 24.24 18.99
C SER A 336 0.89 25.27 19.15
N VAL A 337 0.78 26.17 20.14
CA VAL A 337 1.80 27.21 20.40
C VAL A 337 3.12 26.60 20.90
N ASP A 338 3.06 25.55 21.69
CA ASP A 338 4.27 24.90 22.25
C ASP A 338 5.03 24.12 21.17
N LEU A 339 4.30 23.54 20.22
CA LEU A 339 4.85 22.67 19.17
C LEU A 339 5.24 23.41 17.90
N ALA A 340 4.47 24.42 17.52
CA ALA A 340 4.61 25.07 16.22
C ALA A 340 4.88 26.59 16.32
N GLY A 341 4.82 27.17 17.52
CA GLY A 341 5.06 28.59 17.76
C GLY A 341 3.83 29.46 17.71
N ALA A 342 4.00 30.73 18.09
CA ALA A 342 2.92 31.69 18.20
C ALA A 342 2.17 31.90 16.87
N GLY A 343 0.86 32.03 16.94
CA GLY A 343 0.00 32.27 15.77
C GLY A 343 -0.23 31.05 14.87
N LYS A 344 0.29 29.88 15.22
CA LYS A 344 0.06 28.64 14.50
C LYS A 344 -1.02 27.79 15.17
N VAL A 345 -1.78 27.08 14.35
CA VAL A 345 -2.76 26.08 14.80
C VAL A 345 -2.45 24.75 14.12
N ILE A 346 -2.34 23.71 14.94
CA ILE A 346 -2.14 22.37 14.42
C ILE A 346 -3.49 21.74 14.10
N VAL A 347 -3.61 21.21 12.90
CA VAL A 347 -4.75 20.41 12.46
C VAL A 347 -4.37 18.93 12.64
N PRO A 348 -4.97 18.22 13.60
CA PRO A 348 -4.56 16.86 13.92
C PRO A 348 -4.65 15.90 12.74
N LEU A 349 -5.80 15.79 12.06
CA LEU A 349 -5.96 14.96 10.87
C LEU A 349 -6.13 15.83 9.62
N PHE A 350 -5.20 15.70 8.70
CA PHE A 350 -5.15 16.45 7.47
C PHE A 350 -5.36 15.53 6.26
N PRO A 351 -6.61 15.36 5.77
CA PRO A 351 -6.88 14.56 4.58
C PRO A 351 -6.31 15.23 3.33
N ARG A 352 -5.86 14.44 2.38
CA ARG A 352 -5.38 14.97 1.11
C ARG A 352 -6.48 15.68 0.36
N ALA A 353 -6.10 16.75 -0.34
CA ALA A 353 -7.01 17.62 -1.06
C ALA A 353 -7.20 17.25 -2.54
N GLU A 354 -6.85 16.05 -2.98
CA GLU A 354 -7.04 15.63 -4.37
C GLU A 354 -8.49 15.30 -4.70
N THR A 355 -8.86 15.66 -5.93
CA THR A 355 -10.23 15.54 -6.45
C THR A 355 -10.79 14.13 -6.36
N ASN A 356 -9.96 13.13 -6.59
CA ASN A 356 -10.36 11.73 -6.58
C ASN A 356 -10.06 11.02 -5.26
N ASP A 357 -9.16 11.56 -4.44
CA ASP A 357 -8.65 10.92 -3.22
C ASP A 357 -9.07 11.60 -1.92
N ARG A 358 -9.81 12.73 -1.97
CA ARG A 358 -10.28 13.45 -0.77
C ARG A 358 -11.00 12.56 0.21
N THR A 359 -11.87 11.75 -0.35
CA THR A 359 -12.68 10.83 0.42
C THR A 359 -11.88 9.59 0.80
N ALA A 360 -10.81 9.26 0.06
CA ALA A 360 -10.05 8.05 0.30
C ALA A 360 -9.33 8.07 1.66
N ASP A 361 -8.72 9.18 2.05
CA ASP A 361 -8.06 9.29 3.35
C ASP A 361 -9.05 9.24 4.51
N LEU A 362 -10.19 9.93 4.39
CA LEU A 362 -11.26 9.85 5.38
C LEU A 362 -11.91 8.48 5.39
N TRP A 363 -12.03 7.86 4.21
CA TRP A 363 -12.56 6.51 4.08
C TRP A 363 -11.64 5.49 4.77
N ARG A 364 -10.32 5.58 4.58
CA ARG A 364 -9.34 4.77 5.32
C ARG A 364 -9.46 4.96 6.82
N PHE A 365 -9.68 6.20 7.26
CA PHE A 365 -9.84 6.47 8.67
C PHE A 365 -11.06 5.79 9.30
N THR A 366 -12.08 5.43 8.51
CA THR A 366 -13.23 4.68 9.03
C THR A 366 -12.85 3.30 9.58
N GLN A 367 -11.73 2.74 9.14
CA GLN A 367 -11.23 1.45 9.62
C GLN A 367 -10.88 1.48 11.11
N PHE A 368 -10.47 2.63 11.64
CA PHE A 368 -10.23 2.80 13.07
C PHE A 368 -11.49 2.58 13.91
N PHE A 369 -12.65 2.63 13.29
CA PHE A 369 -13.95 2.38 13.89
C PHE A 369 -14.53 1.00 13.50
N GLY A 370 -13.69 0.10 13.02
CA GLY A 370 -14.09 -1.28 12.69
C GLY A 370 -14.77 -1.45 11.33
N VAL A 371 -14.73 -0.45 10.45
CA VAL A 371 -15.26 -0.59 9.09
C VAL A 371 -14.31 -1.43 8.26
N ARG A 372 -14.84 -2.46 7.63
CA ARG A 372 -14.11 -3.30 6.70
C ARG A 372 -14.24 -2.77 5.27
N GLY A 373 -13.19 -2.89 4.47
CA GLY A 373 -13.17 -2.31 3.13
C GLY A 373 -13.19 -0.77 3.21
N GLY A 374 -12.49 -0.07 2.49
CA GLY A 374 -12.46 1.39 2.60
C GLY A 374 -11.14 1.97 2.15
N GLU A 375 -10.38 1.14 1.49
CA GLU A 375 -9.03 1.47 1.09
C GLU A 375 -9.00 2.28 -0.19
N SER A 376 -9.97 2.08 -1.04
CA SER A 376 -10.06 2.76 -2.32
C SER A 376 -11.49 3.09 -2.69
N ARG A 377 -11.67 3.88 -3.74
CA ARG A 377 -12.98 4.20 -4.31
C ARG A 377 -13.82 2.97 -4.65
N ASN A 378 -13.18 1.85 -4.93
CA ASN A 378 -13.82 0.57 -5.27
C ASN A 378 -13.70 -0.49 -4.16
N GLY A 379 -12.97 -0.21 -3.09
CA GLY A 379 -12.66 -1.15 -2.00
C GLY A 379 -13.76 -1.30 -0.95
N TYR A 380 -14.95 -0.74 -1.17
CA TYR A 380 -16.06 -0.84 -0.24
C TYR A 380 -16.82 -2.18 -0.30
N LEU A 381 -16.55 -3.01 -1.28
CA LEU A 381 -17.08 -4.38 -1.36
C LEU A 381 -16.07 -5.36 -0.76
N TYR A 382 -16.54 -6.22 0.12
CA TYR A 382 -15.72 -7.30 0.68
C TYR A 382 -16.51 -8.57 0.84
N VAL A 383 -15.82 -9.71 0.95
CA VAL A 383 -16.42 -11.00 1.25
C VAL A 383 -16.35 -11.22 2.77
N ASN A 384 -17.49 -11.46 3.41
CA ASN A 384 -17.55 -11.75 4.84
C ASN A 384 -17.15 -13.20 5.14
N SER A 385 -17.15 -13.59 6.43
CA SER A 385 -16.80 -14.94 6.86
C SER A 385 -17.78 -16.01 6.39
N GLN A 386 -18.97 -15.64 5.95
CA GLN A 386 -19.99 -16.51 5.37
C GLN A 386 -19.87 -16.66 3.85
N GLY A 387 -18.90 -15.98 3.23
CA GLY A 387 -18.71 -15.98 1.78
C GLY A 387 -19.64 -15.03 1.02
N GLU A 388 -20.35 -14.13 1.72
CA GLU A 388 -21.27 -13.18 1.11
C GLU A 388 -20.54 -11.87 0.74
N ILE A 389 -20.93 -11.27 -0.39
CA ILE A 389 -20.44 -9.94 -0.78
C ILE A 389 -21.22 -8.88 -0.01
N VAL A 390 -20.49 -8.09 0.77
CA VAL A 390 -21.04 -7.00 1.60
C VAL A 390 -20.56 -5.66 1.07
N ASP A 391 -21.50 -4.72 0.98
CA ASP A 391 -21.19 -3.31 0.72
C ASP A 391 -20.99 -2.58 2.06
N ALA A 392 -19.75 -2.23 2.37
CA ALA A 392 -19.38 -1.55 3.61
C ALA A 392 -20.15 -0.25 3.85
N ARG A 393 -20.57 0.44 2.77
CA ARG A 393 -21.29 1.72 2.86
C ARG A 393 -22.67 1.59 3.52
N GLY A 394 -23.28 0.40 3.45
CA GLY A 394 -24.58 0.10 4.04
C GLY A 394 -24.53 -0.44 5.46
N THR A 395 -23.34 -0.61 6.04
CA THR A 395 -23.18 -1.25 7.36
C THR A 395 -23.43 -0.32 8.53
N THR A 396 -23.74 -0.91 9.67
CA THR A 396 -23.90 -0.20 10.95
C THR A 396 -22.57 0.43 11.39
N GLU A 397 -21.47 -0.27 11.15
CA GLU A 397 -20.10 0.15 11.46
C GLU A 397 -19.76 1.43 10.69
N MET A 398 -20.10 1.50 9.40
CA MET A 398 -19.89 2.70 8.59
C MET A 398 -20.71 3.88 9.12
N LYS A 399 -21.98 3.67 9.47
CA LYS A 399 -22.81 4.70 10.05
C LYS A 399 -22.22 5.25 11.34
N LEU A 400 -21.70 4.36 12.21
CA LEU A 400 -21.05 4.76 13.45
C LEU A 400 -19.75 5.50 13.19
N ALA A 401 -18.91 5.00 12.27
CA ALA A 401 -17.66 5.64 11.89
C ALA A 401 -17.88 7.08 11.39
N LEU A 402 -18.84 7.27 10.48
CA LEU A 402 -19.19 8.60 9.96
C LEU A 402 -19.69 9.53 11.07
N LYS A 403 -20.48 9.02 12.03
CA LYS A 403 -20.91 9.78 13.20
C LYS A 403 -19.70 10.22 14.03
N LYS A 404 -18.77 9.32 14.32
CA LYS A 404 -17.55 9.60 15.09
C LYS A 404 -16.63 10.59 14.38
N MET A 405 -16.46 10.46 13.09
CA MET A 405 -15.69 11.41 12.29
C MET A 405 -16.35 12.79 12.26
N ASN A 406 -17.69 12.86 12.22
CA ASN A 406 -18.40 14.13 12.34
C ASN A 406 -18.20 14.78 13.72
N GLU A 407 -18.18 13.98 14.79
CA GLU A 407 -17.83 14.46 16.14
C GLU A 407 -16.40 15.04 16.16
N MET A 408 -15.41 14.34 15.57
CA MET A 408 -14.03 14.84 15.41
C MET A 408 -13.97 16.12 14.57
N TYR A 409 -14.72 16.18 13.48
CA TYR A 409 -14.79 17.38 12.63
C TYR A 409 -15.32 18.60 13.41
N LYS A 410 -16.38 18.42 14.19
CA LYS A 410 -16.94 19.48 15.06
C LYS A 410 -15.95 19.96 16.12
N GLU A 411 -15.06 19.10 16.61
CA GLU A 411 -13.96 19.48 17.49
C GLU A 411 -12.82 20.23 16.78
N GLY A 412 -12.81 20.27 15.45
CA GLY A 412 -11.71 20.82 14.67
C GLY A 412 -10.50 19.88 14.60
N LEU A 413 -10.68 18.61 14.88
CA LEU A 413 -9.60 17.59 14.78
C LEU A 413 -9.35 17.12 13.35
N ILE A 414 -10.31 17.37 12.46
CA ILE A 414 -10.19 17.14 11.01
C ILE A 414 -10.14 18.51 10.33
N TYR A 415 -9.29 18.63 9.30
CA TYR A 415 -9.15 19.88 8.55
C TYR A 415 -10.48 20.37 8.00
N GLN A 416 -10.88 21.60 8.36
CA GLN A 416 -12.23 22.10 8.13
C GLN A 416 -12.53 22.35 6.65
N ASP A 417 -11.53 22.72 5.86
CA ASP A 417 -11.69 23.07 4.43
C ASP A 417 -11.37 21.89 3.50
N PHE A 418 -11.36 20.65 3.99
CA PHE A 418 -10.96 19.49 3.18
C PHE A 418 -11.82 19.30 1.92
N THR A 419 -13.04 19.83 1.90
CA THR A 419 -13.96 19.73 0.76
C THR A 419 -13.78 20.82 -0.29
N THR A 420 -13.18 21.94 0.07
CA THR A 420 -13.21 23.18 -0.73
C THR A 420 -11.88 23.54 -1.36
N LYS A 421 -10.77 23.16 -0.74
CA LYS A 421 -9.45 23.47 -1.26
C LYS A 421 -8.98 22.41 -2.28
N TRP A 422 -8.53 22.94 -3.41
CA TRP A 422 -8.15 22.19 -4.61
C TRP A 422 -6.70 22.44 -4.94
N GLY A 423 -6.05 21.52 -5.54
CA GLY A 423 -4.72 21.63 -6.06
C GLY A 423 -4.13 20.25 -6.32
N SER A 424 -3.05 20.19 -7.07
CA SER A 424 -2.27 18.97 -7.13
C SER A 424 -1.75 18.67 -5.73
N ASN A 425 -1.73 17.43 -5.36
CA ASN A 425 -1.42 16.93 -4.02
C ASN A 425 -0.18 17.49 -3.37
N SER A 426 0.90 17.52 -4.13
CA SER A 426 2.19 17.96 -3.61
C SER A 426 2.22 19.46 -3.35
N GLU A 427 1.51 20.26 -4.15
CA GLU A 427 1.53 21.72 -4.02
C GLU A 427 0.67 22.20 -2.86
N PHE A 428 -0.46 21.53 -2.60
CA PHE A 428 -1.36 21.93 -1.53
C PHE A 428 -0.84 21.53 -0.13
N ARG A 429 -0.24 20.35 0.00
CA ARG A 429 0.30 19.89 1.28
C ARG A 429 1.56 20.62 1.71
N LYS A 430 2.43 20.95 0.77
CA LYS A 430 3.70 21.64 1.06
C LYS A 430 3.52 22.91 1.88
N PRO A 431 2.65 23.88 1.53
CA PRO A 431 2.46 25.07 2.33
C PRO A 431 2.04 24.79 3.76
N LEU A 432 1.14 23.83 3.98
CA LEU A 432 0.66 23.46 5.31
C LEU A 432 1.75 22.79 6.15
N LEU A 433 2.54 21.92 5.53
CA LEU A 433 3.65 21.22 6.19
C LEU A 433 4.89 22.10 6.39
N THR A 434 5.06 23.13 5.56
CA THR A 434 6.22 24.04 5.62
C THR A 434 6.02 25.24 6.54
N GLY A 435 4.86 25.38 7.15
CA GLY A 435 4.58 26.48 8.07
C GLY A 435 4.37 27.84 7.41
N LYS A 436 4.22 27.93 6.08
CA LYS A 436 3.84 29.15 5.37
C LYS A 436 2.41 29.55 5.65
N GLU A 437 1.56 28.57 5.93
CA GLU A 437 0.19 28.78 6.36
C GLU A 437 0.09 28.85 7.88
N SER A 438 -0.99 29.42 8.38
CA SER A 438 -1.27 29.46 9.83
C SER A 438 -1.64 28.09 10.40
N ALA A 439 -2.10 27.18 9.56
CA ALA A 439 -2.45 25.80 9.92
C ALA A 439 -1.36 24.81 9.49
N LEU A 440 -1.02 23.88 10.38
CA LEU A 440 -0.03 22.83 10.16
C LEU A 440 -0.67 21.46 10.35
N GLY A 441 -0.33 20.49 9.52
CA GLY A 441 -0.80 19.12 9.66
C GLY A 441 0.04 18.31 10.65
N PHE A 442 -0.62 17.49 11.48
CA PHE A 442 0.04 16.56 12.39
C PHE A 442 0.02 15.12 11.86
N ALA A 443 -1.15 14.67 11.42
CA ALA A 443 -1.36 13.34 10.87
C ALA A 443 -1.91 13.43 9.45
N LEU A 444 -1.42 12.57 8.57
CA LEU A 444 -1.89 12.44 7.19
C LEU A 444 -1.71 11.01 6.70
N TYR A 445 -2.49 10.63 5.69
CA TYR A 445 -2.22 9.40 4.94
C TYR A 445 -1.32 9.71 3.74
N ASP A 446 -0.29 8.92 3.57
CA ASP A 446 0.55 8.98 2.38
C ASP A 446 1.21 7.65 2.08
N TYR A 447 1.82 7.55 0.91
CA TYR A 447 2.65 6.42 0.57
C TYR A 447 3.79 6.28 1.58
N ASN A 448 4.05 5.08 2.04
CA ASN A 448 5.13 4.81 2.98
C ASN A 448 6.48 5.36 2.49
N GLN A 449 6.78 5.19 1.22
CA GLN A 449 7.98 5.75 0.58
C GLN A 449 8.02 7.29 0.54
N THR A 450 6.87 7.96 0.66
CA THR A 450 6.78 9.42 0.60
C THR A 450 7.21 10.08 1.92
N SER A 451 7.33 9.32 3.00
CA SER A 451 7.82 9.84 4.28
C SER A 451 9.20 10.49 4.14
N THR A 452 10.11 9.86 3.40
CA THR A 452 11.42 10.43 3.09
C THR A 452 11.31 11.74 2.30
N ILE A 453 10.47 11.78 1.27
CA ILE A 453 10.27 12.99 0.45
C ILE A 453 9.64 14.11 1.27
N LEU A 454 8.66 13.81 2.12
CA LEU A 454 8.05 14.78 3.02
C LEU A 454 9.08 15.34 3.98
N ASN A 455 9.89 14.50 4.59
CA ASN A 455 10.90 14.89 5.55
C ASN A 455 12.00 15.75 4.89
N ASP A 456 12.45 15.38 3.69
CA ASP A 456 13.47 16.11 2.94
C ASP A 456 12.97 17.44 2.35
N SER A 457 11.68 17.51 2.02
CA SER A 457 11.10 18.67 1.32
C SER A 457 10.35 19.64 2.24
N CYS A 458 10.12 19.28 3.49
CA CYS A 458 9.37 20.09 4.42
C CYS A 458 10.28 21.09 5.14
N ASP A 459 10.18 22.38 4.79
CA ASP A 459 11.00 23.43 5.41
C ASP A 459 10.76 23.53 6.92
N ALA A 460 9.55 23.23 7.40
CA ALA A 460 9.25 23.18 8.82
C ALA A 460 10.05 22.09 9.55
N LEU A 461 10.40 21.00 8.88
CA LEU A 461 11.24 19.95 9.44
C LEU A 461 12.73 20.30 9.37
N LYS A 462 13.15 20.99 8.33
CA LYS A 462 14.53 21.47 8.19
C LYS A 462 14.90 22.51 9.26
N GLY A 463 13.94 23.35 9.67
CA GLY A 463 14.16 24.38 10.68
C GLY A 463 14.39 23.86 12.09
N TYR A 464 14.04 22.62 12.38
CA TYR A 464 14.23 22.02 13.70
C TYR A 464 15.64 21.45 13.95
N GLY A 465 16.47 21.36 12.91
CA GLY A 465 17.89 20.97 13.04
C GLY A 465 18.15 19.63 13.70
N ASP A 466 17.08 18.89 14.02
CA ASP A 466 17.09 17.66 14.80
C ASP A 466 16.62 16.49 13.92
N ASN A 467 17.37 15.40 13.95
CA ASN A 467 17.04 14.16 13.23
C ASN A 467 15.71 13.52 13.70
N GLU A 468 15.10 14.04 14.78
CA GLU A 468 13.83 13.57 15.32
C GLU A 468 12.60 14.25 14.68
N ALA A 469 12.76 15.43 14.08
CA ALA A 469 11.69 16.18 13.43
C ALA A 469 11.32 15.54 12.10
N LYS A 470 10.44 14.55 12.11
CA LYS A 470 10.02 13.81 10.92
C LYS A 470 8.63 13.22 11.04
N PHE A 471 8.01 13.00 9.88
CA PHE A 471 6.86 12.11 9.77
C PHE A 471 7.31 10.65 9.76
N VAL A 472 6.64 9.83 10.53
CA VAL A 472 6.84 8.38 10.55
C VAL A 472 5.51 7.68 10.31
N SER A 473 5.55 6.60 9.56
CA SER A 473 4.43 5.69 9.41
C SER A 473 4.18 4.97 10.72
N VAL A 474 2.93 4.85 11.10
CA VAL A 474 2.55 4.22 12.36
C VAL A 474 1.73 2.96 12.11
N LEU A 475 1.83 2.02 13.04
CA LEU A 475 0.98 0.84 13.01
C LEU A 475 -0.50 1.25 13.14
N PRO A 476 -1.43 0.49 12.57
CA PRO A 476 -2.85 0.74 12.74
C PRO A 476 -3.27 0.64 14.20
N ALA A 477 -4.34 1.34 14.56
CA ALA A 477 -4.93 1.22 15.88
C ALA A 477 -5.45 -0.21 16.13
N VAL A 478 -5.48 -0.63 17.37
CA VAL A 478 -6.21 -1.83 17.79
C VAL A 478 -7.70 -1.55 17.66
N ALA A 479 -8.40 -2.36 16.89
CA ALA A 479 -9.83 -2.19 16.64
C ALA A 479 -10.60 -3.49 16.90
N LYS A 480 -11.85 -3.37 17.34
CA LYS A 480 -12.78 -4.48 17.37
C LYS A 480 -13.23 -4.80 15.94
N TRP A 481 -13.07 -6.07 15.59
CA TRP A 481 -13.50 -6.57 14.32
C TRP A 481 -14.31 -7.85 14.48
N ASN A 482 -15.51 -7.89 13.93
CA ASN A 482 -16.41 -9.06 14.02
C ASN A 482 -16.55 -9.64 15.45
N GLY A 483 -16.51 -8.78 16.46
CA GLY A 483 -16.61 -9.21 17.85
C GLY A 483 -15.33 -9.76 18.48
N SER A 484 -14.22 -9.85 17.73
CA SER A 484 -12.90 -10.15 18.26
C SER A 484 -12.10 -8.86 18.44
N ASP A 485 -11.31 -8.81 19.50
CA ASP A 485 -10.41 -7.69 19.80
C ASP A 485 -9.06 -7.93 19.12
N ASP A 486 -9.08 -7.96 17.79
CA ASP A 486 -7.86 -8.12 17.02
C ASP A 486 -7.22 -6.77 16.73
N TYR A 487 -5.93 -6.81 16.41
CA TYR A 487 -5.27 -5.67 15.84
C TYR A 487 -6.04 -5.16 14.64
N SER A 488 -6.10 -3.85 14.48
CA SER A 488 -6.46 -3.32 13.21
C SER A 488 -5.42 -3.81 12.22
N PHE A 489 -5.88 -4.38 11.19
CA PHE A 489 -5.05 -4.78 10.09
C PHE A 489 -5.13 -3.69 9.05
N PHE A 490 -4.07 -3.59 8.29
CA PHE A 490 -4.11 -2.86 7.06
C PHE A 490 -5.00 -3.62 6.10
N THR A 491 -6.19 -3.12 5.85
CA THR A 491 -6.95 -3.52 4.69
C THR A 491 -6.63 -2.51 3.62
N GLU A 492 -5.63 -2.73 2.83
CA GLU A 492 -5.52 -2.01 1.58
C GLU A 492 -6.16 -2.82 0.47
N SER A 493 -6.75 -2.11 -0.50
CA SER A 493 -7.16 -2.76 -1.74
C SER A 493 -5.89 -3.27 -2.38
N TRP A 494 -5.63 -4.48 -2.07
CA TRP A 494 -4.53 -5.18 -2.60
C TRP A 494 -4.78 -5.42 -4.08
N ARG A 495 -4.06 -4.71 -4.90
CA ARG A 495 -3.84 -5.12 -6.26
C ARG A 495 -2.45 -5.71 -6.31
N SER A 496 -2.40 -7.00 -6.47
CA SER A 496 -1.15 -7.70 -6.67
C SER A 496 -0.42 -7.24 -7.93
N VAL A 497 -1.17 -6.74 -8.89
CA VAL A 497 -0.64 -6.29 -10.18
C VAL A 497 -1.29 -4.99 -10.63
N LYS A 498 -0.53 -4.16 -11.34
CA LYS A 498 -1.05 -2.95 -11.99
C LYS A 498 -1.88 -3.29 -13.20
N THR A 499 -2.71 -2.32 -13.60
CA THR A 499 -3.50 -2.38 -14.84
C THR A 499 -2.65 -2.11 -16.08
N GLU A 500 -1.35 -2.19 -15.98
CA GLU A 500 -0.39 -2.03 -17.06
C GLU A 500 0.62 -3.17 -17.03
N GLY A 501 1.23 -3.42 -18.16
CA GLY A 501 2.28 -4.42 -18.27
C GLY A 501 3.00 -4.39 -19.59
N TRP A 502 3.93 -5.32 -19.76
CA TRP A 502 4.69 -5.50 -20.98
C TRP A 502 4.10 -6.63 -21.79
N PHE A 503 4.16 -6.48 -23.11
CA PHE A 503 3.74 -7.51 -24.05
C PHE A 503 4.80 -7.73 -25.14
N ILE A 504 4.80 -8.93 -25.68
CA ILE A 504 5.61 -9.31 -26.84
C ILE A 504 4.74 -9.19 -28.08
N THR A 505 5.27 -8.61 -29.14
CA THR A 505 4.53 -8.49 -30.41
C THR A 505 4.57 -9.80 -31.20
N ALA A 506 3.51 -10.10 -31.96
CA ALA A 506 3.49 -11.28 -32.81
C ALA A 506 4.56 -11.23 -33.95
N GLU A 507 5.02 -10.03 -34.31
CA GLU A 507 6.15 -9.84 -35.25
C GLU A 507 7.44 -10.49 -34.74
N THR A 508 7.64 -10.48 -33.41
CA THR A 508 8.80 -11.10 -32.77
C THR A 508 8.86 -12.61 -33.00
N ALA A 509 7.69 -13.27 -33.10
CA ALA A 509 7.61 -14.72 -33.34
C ALA A 509 8.05 -15.15 -34.74
N LYS A 510 8.28 -14.22 -35.66
CA LYS A 510 8.84 -14.53 -36.99
C LYS A 510 10.35 -14.82 -36.95
N ASP A 511 11.02 -14.48 -35.85
CA ASP A 511 12.42 -14.74 -35.59
C ASP A 511 12.52 -15.54 -34.30
N GLU A 512 12.80 -16.83 -34.42
CA GLU A 512 12.84 -17.75 -33.26
C GLU A 512 13.87 -17.37 -32.20
N LYS A 513 15.01 -16.78 -32.57
CA LYS A 513 16.01 -16.32 -31.62
C LYS A 513 15.55 -15.10 -30.84
N LYS A 514 14.92 -14.14 -31.51
CA LYS A 514 14.31 -12.98 -30.85
C LYS A 514 13.14 -13.38 -29.98
N LEU A 515 12.33 -14.32 -30.44
CA LEU A 515 11.23 -14.87 -29.65
C LEU A 515 11.77 -15.54 -28.36
N SER A 516 12.77 -16.41 -28.51
CA SER A 516 13.43 -17.07 -27.38
C SER A 516 13.92 -16.04 -26.35
N LYS A 517 14.63 -15.02 -26.81
CA LYS A 517 15.15 -13.96 -25.92
C LYS A 517 14.05 -13.12 -25.29
N ALA A 518 13.00 -12.78 -26.03
CA ALA A 518 11.88 -12.01 -25.50
C ALA A 518 11.11 -12.80 -24.42
N LEU A 519 10.91 -14.10 -24.61
CA LEU A 519 10.30 -14.98 -23.60
C LEU A 519 11.20 -15.11 -22.34
N GLU A 520 12.51 -15.18 -22.51
CA GLU A 520 13.47 -15.19 -21.39
C GLU A 520 13.44 -13.90 -20.57
N VAL A 521 13.21 -12.75 -21.21
CA VAL A 521 13.02 -11.46 -20.50
C VAL A 521 11.76 -11.44 -19.66
N PHE A 522 10.75 -12.25 -20.01
CA PHE A 522 9.47 -12.35 -19.31
C PHE A 522 9.46 -13.46 -18.25
N ASN A 523 10.40 -14.38 -18.33
CA ASN A 523 10.55 -15.48 -17.40
C ASN A 523 11.45 -15.12 -16.21
#